data_a0a4238f1398bef7be08f069f680feab
#
_entry.id   a0a4238f1398bef7be08f069f680feab
#
_cell.length_a   1.000
_cell.length_b   1.000
_cell.length_c   1.000
_cell.angle_alpha   90.00
_cell.angle_beta   90.00
_cell.angle_gamma   90.00
#
_symmetry.space_group_name_H-M   'P 1'
#
loop_
_entity.id
_entity.type
_entity.pdbx_description
1 polymer ?
#
loop_
_entity_poly.entity_id
_entity_poly.type
_entity_poly.pdbx_seq_one_letter_code
_entity_poly.pdbx_strand_id
1 'polypeptide(L)'
;DLSQIFGASKDISRNINSYKIIINKSTVPVTTGDEVEKILLKKNKKKLFSVVSNPEFLREGEAIRDFIYPDRVVIGTSEKRPTKILKQLYSPLVSKGAKFLNTSRRAAELIKYASNAFLATKITYINEIANMCEKLNVNVEDVSIGMGLDNRIGGRFLRAGPAYGGSCFPKDTKAILDTASRFKTDLTLIKSVIKSNENRSKLLTKRIIKILNNKLKNKKICFFRSNI
;
A
#
# COMPACT_ATOMS: atom_id res chain seq x y z
N ASP A 1 -11.51 10.41 0.24
CA ASP A 1 -12.36 11.15 -0.71
C ASP A 1 -12.15 10.61 -2.13
N LEU A 2 -13.25 10.26 -2.82
CA LEU A 2 -13.26 9.70 -4.19
C LEU A 2 -13.86 10.70 -5.21
N SER A 3 -14.16 11.91 -4.77
CA SER A 3 -14.83 12.93 -5.60
C SER A 3 -14.07 13.21 -6.91
N GLN A 4 -12.74 13.26 -6.85
CA GLN A 4 -11.88 13.50 -8.02
C GLN A 4 -11.98 12.37 -9.05
N ILE A 5 -11.95 11.11 -8.59
CA ILE A 5 -12.07 9.93 -9.48
C ILE A 5 -13.44 9.90 -10.13
N PHE A 6 -14.49 10.13 -9.36
CA PHE A 6 -15.85 10.15 -9.88
C PHE A 6 -16.12 11.37 -10.77
N GLY A 7 -15.51 12.52 -10.47
CA GLY A 7 -15.51 13.71 -11.34
C GLY A 7 -14.88 13.41 -12.70
N ALA A 8 -13.65 12.93 -12.71
CA ALA A 8 -12.94 12.52 -13.92
C ALA A 8 -13.72 11.44 -14.71
N SER A 9 -14.33 10.47 -14.02
CA SER A 9 -15.16 9.45 -14.67
C SER A 9 -16.38 10.03 -15.37
N LYS A 10 -17.04 11.06 -14.78
CA LYS A 10 -18.17 11.77 -15.40
C LYS A 10 -17.72 12.52 -16.65
N ASP A 11 -16.56 13.17 -16.59
CA ASP A 11 -16.03 13.93 -17.73
C ASP A 11 -15.60 13.01 -18.87
N ILE A 12 -14.92 11.91 -18.58
CA ILE A 12 -14.61 10.85 -19.55
C ILE A 12 -15.91 10.33 -20.17
N SER A 13 -16.92 10.06 -19.36
CA SER A 13 -18.22 9.53 -19.81
C SER A 13 -18.91 10.40 -20.87
N ARG A 14 -18.72 11.72 -20.83
CA ARG A 14 -19.29 12.67 -21.78
C ARG A 14 -18.55 12.69 -23.12
N ASN A 15 -17.28 12.26 -23.13
CA ASN A 15 -16.35 12.41 -24.25
C ASN A 15 -15.96 11.10 -24.93
N ILE A 16 -16.53 9.97 -24.52
CA ILE A 16 -16.26 8.68 -25.17
C ILE A 16 -16.95 8.62 -26.53
N ASN A 17 -16.16 8.67 -27.59
CA ASN A 17 -16.62 8.58 -29.00
C ASN A 17 -16.23 7.30 -29.71
N SER A 18 -15.27 6.54 -29.17
CA SER A 18 -14.78 5.25 -29.64
C SER A 18 -14.36 4.38 -28.47
N TYR A 19 -14.01 3.12 -28.71
CA TYR A 19 -13.59 2.23 -27.64
C TYR A 19 -12.38 2.76 -26.88
N LYS A 20 -12.49 2.83 -25.56
CA LYS A 20 -11.45 3.27 -24.62
C LYS A 20 -11.24 2.23 -23.51
N ILE A 21 -10.02 2.10 -23.03
CA ILE A 21 -9.70 1.41 -21.79
C ILE A 21 -9.46 2.48 -20.72
N ILE A 22 -10.32 2.52 -19.72
CA ILE A 22 -10.22 3.43 -18.60
C ILE A 22 -9.48 2.69 -17.48
N ILE A 23 -8.26 3.14 -17.19
CA ILE A 23 -7.38 2.49 -16.23
C ILE A 23 -7.35 3.30 -14.95
N ASN A 24 -7.81 2.70 -13.85
CA ASN A 24 -7.66 3.26 -12.52
C ASN A 24 -6.31 2.84 -11.95
N LYS A 25 -5.34 3.77 -11.93
CA LYS A 25 -3.98 3.56 -11.41
C LYS A 25 -3.86 3.91 -9.93
N SER A 26 -4.74 4.77 -9.43
CA SER A 26 -4.72 5.24 -8.05
C SER A 26 -5.05 4.10 -7.07
N THR A 27 -4.48 4.18 -5.86
CA THR A 27 -4.88 3.32 -4.74
C THR A 27 -6.26 3.75 -4.25
N VAL A 28 -7.25 2.91 -4.46
CA VAL A 28 -8.67 3.19 -4.18
C VAL A 28 -9.32 2.04 -3.41
N PRO A 29 -10.35 2.31 -2.59
CA PRO A 29 -11.12 1.26 -1.91
C PRO A 29 -11.67 0.22 -2.88
N VAL A 30 -11.77 -1.02 -2.38
CA VAL A 30 -12.37 -2.11 -3.14
C VAL A 30 -13.79 -1.74 -3.56
N THR A 31 -14.14 -2.07 -4.82
CA THR A 31 -15.37 -1.70 -5.53
C THR A 31 -15.34 -0.36 -6.27
N THR A 32 -14.30 0.45 -6.12
CA THR A 32 -14.23 1.75 -6.82
C THR A 32 -14.29 1.58 -8.34
N GLY A 33 -13.62 0.56 -8.89
CA GLY A 33 -13.69 0.26 -10.34
C GLY A 33 -15.11 -0.09 -10.81
N ASP A 34 -15.91 -0.72 -9.95
CA ASP A 34 -17.32 -1.02 -10.25
C ASP A 34 -18.18 0.25 -10.27
N GLU A 35 -17.93 1.18 -9.33
CA GLU A 35 -18.62 2.47 -9.32
C GLU A 35 -18.23 3.35 -10.52
N VAL A 36 -16.95 3.34 -10.91
CA VAL A 36 -16.49 3.99 -12.15
C VAL A 36 -17.23 3.43 -13.36
N GLU A 37 -17.34 2.09 -13.48
CA GLU A 37 -18.10 1.48 -14.57
C GLU A 37 -19.56 1.90 -14.59
N LYS A 38 -20.24 1.93 -13.43
CA LYS A 38 -21.62 2.42 -13.32
C LYS A 38 -21.78 3.87 -13.79
N ILE A 39 -20.83 4.76 -13.43
CA ILE A 39 -20.84 6.15 -13.86
C ILE A 39 -20.72 6.24 -15.39
N LEU A 40 -19.81 5.47 -15.98
CA LEU A 40 -19.58 5.46 -17.43
C LEU A 40 -20.79 4.92 -18.19
N LEU A 41 -21.45 3.87 -17.68
CA LEU A 41 -22.62 3.25 -18.29
C LEU A 41 -23.84 4.20 -18.35
N LYS A 42 -23.98 5.15 -17.44
CA LYS A 42 -25.08 6.12 -17.46
C LYS A 42 -25.19 6.91 -18.77
N LYS A 43 -24.04 7.21 -19.39
CA LYS A 43 -23.96 7.99 -20.64
C LYS A 43 -23.63 7.13 -21.87
N ASN A 44 -23.01 5.97 -21.67
CA ASN A 44 -22.47 5.12 -22.75
C ASN A 44 -23.13 3.74 -22.75
N LYS A 45 -24.45 3.71 -23.08
CA LYS A 45 -25.23 2.46 -23.14
C LYS A 45 -24.66 1.41 -24.10
N LYS A 46 -23.95 1.83 -25.16
CA LYS A 46 -23.29 0.93 -26.13
C LYS A 46 -22.01 0.30 -25.58
N LYS A 47 -21.61 0.59 -24.36
CA LYS A 47 -20.40 0.07 -23.70
C LYS A 47 -19.12 0.16 -24.56
N LEU A 48 -18.86 1.35 -25.11
CA LEU A 48 -17.63 1.65 -25.86
C LEU A 48 -16.40 1.79 -24.96
N PHE A 49 -16.33 1.07 -23.86
CA PHE A 49 -15.23 1.14 -22.90
C PHE A 49 -15.07 -0.14 -22.09
N SER A 50 -13.89 -0.29 -21.53
CA SER A 50 -13.58 -1.25 -20.46
C SER A 50 -12.97 -0.52 -19.28
N VAL A 51 -13.28 -0.95 -18.06
CA VAL A 51 -12.67 -0.41 -16.82
C VAL A 51 -11.70 -1.44 -16.27
N VAL A 52 -10.48 -0.99 -15.99
CA VAL A 52 -9.41 -1.82 -15.44
C VAL A 52 -8.85 -1.17 -14.17
N SER A 53 -8.70 -1.95 -13.10
CA SER A 53 -7.93 -1.54 -11.92
C SER A 53 -6.48 -1.99 -12.11
N ASN A 54 -5.53 -1.04 -12.02
CA ASN A 54 -4.11 -1.31 -12.19
C ASN A 54 -3.31 -0.56 -11.14
N PRO A 55 -3.33 -1.01 -9.87
CA PRO A 55 -2.63 -0.35 -8.78
C PRO A 55 -1.12 -0.30 -9.02
N GLU A 56 -0.48 0.74 -8.49
CA GLU A 56 0.97 0.88 -8.45
C GLU A 56 1.53 0.31 -7.14
N PHE A 57 2.82 -0.08 -7.14
CA PHE A 57 3.53 -0.61 -5.97
C PHE A 57 4.86 0.12 -5.76
N LEU A 58 4.86 1.43 -6.02
CA LEU A 58 6.04 2.28 -5.94
C LEU A 58 6.39 2.61 -4.48
N ARG A 59 7.68 2.63 -4.18
CA ARG A 59 8.21 3.06 -2.88
C ARG A 59 8.64 4.52 -2.93
N GLU A 60 8.36 5.25 -1.87
CA GLU A 60 8.87 6.61 -1.71
C GLU A 60 10.41 6.58 -1.69
N GLY A 61 11.03 7.44 -2.51
CA GLY A 61 12.48 7.47 -2.71
C GLY A 61 13.03 6.53 -3.80
N GLU A 62 12.31 5.46 -4.17
CA GLU A 62 12.72 4.47 -5.18
C GLU A 62 11.74 4.38 -6.37
N ALA A 63 10.81 5.34 -6.49
CA ALA A 63 9.67 5.25 -7.41
C ALA A 63 10.06 5.06 -8.88
N ILE A 64 11.13 5.73 -9.36
CA ILE A 64 11.60 5.59 -10.74
C ILE A 64 12.11 4.17 -10.99
N ARG A 65 12.92 3.63 -10.07
CA ARG A 65 13.44 2.27 -10.16
C ARG A 65 12.31 1.24 -10.13
N ASP A 66 11.38 1.38 -9.18
CA ASP A 66 10.23 0.49 -9.05
C ASP A 66 9.29 0.54 -10.25
N PHE A 67 9.22 1.69 -10.95
CA PHE A 67 8.46 1.81 -12.19
C PHE A 67 9.14 1.13 -13.37
N ILE A 68 10.47 1.24 -13.50
CA ILE A 68 11.24 0.67 -14.62
C ILE A 68 11.50 -0.83 -14.42
N TYR A 69 11.65 -1.28 -13.16
CA TYR A 69 11.95 -2.67 -12.77
C TYR A 69 10.98 -3.13 -11.67
N PRO A 70 9.67 -3.20 -11.94
CA PRO A 70 8.72 -3.63 -10.94
C PRO A 70 8.81 -5.14 -10.69
N ASP A 71 8.63 -5.57 -9.45
CA ASP A 71 8.50 -7.00 -9.12
C ASP A 71 7.29 -7.61 -9.83
N ARG A 72 6.21 -6.83 -9.99
CA ARG A 72 4.95 -7.28 -10.60
C ARG A 72 4.13 -6.15 -11.21
N VAL A 73 3.38 -6.49 -12.23
CA VAL A 73 2.29 -5.69 -12.80
C VAL A 73 0.98 -6.41 -12.51
N VAL A 74 0.06 -5.77 -11.81
CA VAL A 74 -1.26 -6.33 -11.50
C VAL A 74 -2.31 -5.55 -12.28
N ILE A 75 -3.12 -6.26 -13.07
CA ILE A 75 -4.31 -5.69 -13.71
C ILE A 75 -5.56 -6.43 -13.24
N GLY A 76 -6.63 -5.69 -13.05
CA GLY A 76 -7.94 -6.21 -12.64
C GLY A 76 -8.97 -6.00 -13.73
N THR A 77 -9.27 -7.06 -14.48
CA THR A 77 -10.36 -7.09 -15.47
C THR A 77 -10.72 -8.52 -15.84
N SER A 78 -11.99 -8.78 -16.10
CA SER A 78 -12.47 -10.05 -16.67
C SER A 78 -12.54 -10.05 -18.19
N GLU A 79 -12.31 -8.90 -18.83
CA GLU A 79 -12.47 -8.72 -20.26
C GLU A 79 -11.19 -9.09 -21.03
N LYS A 80 -11.32 -9.94 -22.07
CA LYS A 80 -10.17 -10.41 -22.87
C LYS A 80 -9.47 -9.29 -23.63
N ARG A 81 -10.23 -8.32 -24.18
CA ARG A 81 -9.68 -7.24 -25.02
C ARG A 81 -8.72 -6.34 -24.26
N PRO A 82 -9.10 -5.72 -23.12
CA PRO A 82 -8.16 -4.91 -22.36
C PRO A 82 -6.99 -5.73 -21.80
N THR A 83 -7.22 -6.99 -21.38
CA THR A 83 -6.14 -7.89 -20.94
C THR A 83 -5.06 -8.05 -22.00
N LYS A 84 -5.43 -8.33 -23.27
CA LYS A 84 -4.48 -8.49 -24.37
C LYS A 84 -3.69 -7.20 -24.60
N ILE A 85 -4.37 -6.07 -24.66
CA ILE A 85 -3.75 -4.76 -24.91
C ILE A 85 -2.78 -4.39 -23.78
N LEU A 86 -3.19 -4.56 -22.53
CA LEU A 86 -2.34 -4.24 -21.37
C LEU A 86 -1.16 -5.21 -21.22
N LYS A 87 -1.34 -6.49 -21.54
CA LYS A 87 -0.22 -7.44 -21.58
C LYS A 87 0.83 -7.02 -22.62
N GLN A 88 0.41 -6.53 -23.77
CA GLN A 88 1.30 -5.99 -24.80
C GLN A 88 1.96 -4.68 -24.32
N LEU A 89 1.20 -3.76 -23.73
CA LEU A 89 1.72 -2.49 -23.20
C LEU A 89 2.81 -2.71 -22.14
N TYR A 90 2.60 -3.67 -21.24
CA TYR A 90 3.56 -3.99 -20.17
C TYR A 90 4.61 -5.03 -20.56
N SER A 91 4.63 -5.51 -21.81
CA SER A 91 5.61 -6.51 -22.25
C SER A 91 7.08 -6.08 -22.04
N PRO A 92 7.48 -4.78 -22.18
CA PRO A 92 8.86 -4.38 -21.91
C PRO A 92 9.25 -4.54 -20.42
N LEU A 93 8.31 -4.43 -19.51
CA LEU A 93 8.58 -4.66 -18.08
C LEU A 93 8.63 -6.17 -17.77
N VAL A 94 7.76 -6.94 -18.41
CA VAL A 94 7.75 -8.40 -18.27
C VAL A 94 9.03 -9.02 -18.81
N SER A 95 9.56 -8.54 -19.93
CA SER A 95 10.84 -9.00 -20.48
C SER A 95 12.03 -8.68 -19.56
N LYS A 96 11.91 -7.70 -18.67
CA LYS A 96 12.89 -7.39 -17.63
C LYS A 96 12.68 -8.18 -16.32
N GLY A 97 11.75 -9.14 -16.30
CA GLY A 97 11.53 -10.03 -15.16
C GLY A 97 10.27 -9.75 -14.33
N ALA A 98 9.54 -8.67 -14.61
CA ALA A 98 8.28 -8.40 -13.90
C ALA A 98 7.25 -9.52 -14.08
N LYS A 99 6.59 -9.93 -13.00
CA LYS A 99 5.49 -10.89 -13.08
C LYS A 99 4.20 -10.18 -13.48
N PHE A 100 3.49 -10.69 -14.49
CA PHE A 100 2.22 -10.14 -14.94
C PHE A 100 1.06 -10.96 -14.36
N LEU A 101 0.21 -10.32 -13.55
CA LEU A 101 -0.98 -10.93 -12.96
C LEU A 101 -2.23 -10.26 -13.50
N ASN A 102 -3.11 -11.03 -14.15
CA ASN A 102 -4.48 -10.61 -14.46
C ASN A 102 -5.45 -11.27 -13.48
N THR A 103 -6.33 -10.47 -12.88
CA THR A 103 -7.31 -10.93 -11.89
C THR A 103 -8.60 -10.09 -11.99
N SER A 104 -9.55 -10.25 -11.06
CA SER A 104 -10.72 -9.39 -11.00
C SER A 104 -10.36 -7.96 -10.55
N ARG A 105 -11.17 -6.95 -10.89
CA ARG A 105 -10.97 -5.56 -10.44
C ARG A 105 -10.87 -5.47 -8.92
N ARG A 106 -11.82 -6.09 -8.22
CA ARG A 106 -11.85 -6.09 -6.75
C ARG A 106 -10.61 -6.74 -6.14
N ALA A 107 -10.13 -7.84 -6.73
CA ALA A 107 -8.91 -8.49 -6.27
C ALA A 107 -7.68 -7.60 -6.50
N ALA A 108 -7.55 -6.94 -7.67
CA ALA A 108 -6.46 -6.01 -7.93
C ALA A 108 -6.45 -4.83 -6.94
N GLU A 109 -7.61 -4.26 -6.63
CA GLU A 109 -7.76 -3.21 -5.62
C GLU A 109 -7.38 -3.70 -4.22
N LEU A 110 -7.86 -4.90 -3.83
CA LEU A 110 -7.56 -5.49 -2.52
C LEU A 110 -6.08 -5.86 -2.37
N ILE A 111 -5.43 -6.38 -3.41
CA ILE A 111 -4.00 -6.75 -3.39
C ILE A 111 -3.13 -5.57 -2.92
N LYS A 112 -3.42 -4.34 -3.38
CA LYS A 112 -2.66 -3.15 -2.95
C LYS A 112 -2.76 -2.92 -1.45
N TYR A 113 -3.97 -2.91 -0.91
CA TYR A 113 -4.19 -2.68 0.52
C TYR A 113 -3.66 -3.83 1.38
N ALA A 114 -3.91 -5.07 0.97
CA ALA A 114 -3.41 -6.25 1.69
C ALA A 114 -1.88 -6.27 1.73
N SER A 115 -1.21 -5.94 0.62
CA SER A 115 0.24 -5.84 0.56
C SER A 115 0.76 -4.77 1.53
N ASN A 116 0.20 -3.56 1.50
CA ASN A 116 0.64 -2.47 2.37
C ASN A 116 0.35 -2.76 3.85
N ALA A 117 -0.80 -3.36 4.16
CA ALA A 117 -1.12 -3.79 5.52
C ALA A 117 -0.15 -4.86 6.04
N PHE A 118 0.26 -5.81 5.19
CA PHE A 118 1.25 -6.82 5.56
C PHE A 118 2.63 -6.22 5.79
N LEU A 119 3.07 -5.28 4.95
CA LEU A 119 4.34 -4.57 5.16
C LEU A 119 4.32 -3.75 6.45
N ALA A 120 3.22 -3.07 6.75
CA ALA A 120 3.03 -2.37 8.03
C ALA A 120 3.07 -3.33 9.22
N THR A 121 2.53 -4.55 9.06
CA THR A 121 2.62 -5.62 10.07
C THR A 121 4.06 -6.03 10.33
N LYS A 122 4.88 -6.24 9.29
CA LYS A 122 6.30 -6.58 9.43
C LYS A 122 7.06 -5.51 10.22
N ILE A 123 6.85 -4.24 9.90
CA ILE A 123 7.50 -3.11 10.62
C ILE A 123 7.04 -3.08 12.08
N THR A 124 5.75 -3.23 12.32
CA THR A 124 5.20 -3.23 13.69
C THR A 124 5.73 -4.41 14.49
N TYR A 125 5.76 -5.60 13.90
CA TYR A 125 6.31 -6.80 14.52
C TYR A 125 7.76 -6.62 14.97
N ILE A 126 8.65 -6.19 14.06
CA ILE A 126 10.06 -6.01 14.43
C ILE A 126 10.26 -4.89 15.46
N ASN A 127 9.38 -3.88 15.48
CA ASN A 127 9.39 -2.84 16.51
C ASN A 127 9.00 -3.39 17.90
N GLU A 128 8.08 -4.34 17.98
CA GLU A 128 7.76 -5.01 19.24
C GLU A 128 8.90 -5.92 19.68
N ILE A 129 9.50 -6.67 18.76
CA ILE A 129 10.70 -7.47 19.03
C ILE A 129 11.85 -6.58 19.53
N ALA A 130 12.05 -5.40 18.95
CA ALA A 130 13.06 -4.45 19.41
C ALA A 130 12.85 -4.02 20.87
N ASN A 131 11.60 -3.83 21.31
CA ASN A 131 11.32 -3.53 22.72
C ASN A 131 11.71 -4.69 23.65
N MET A 132 11.55 -5.95 23.20
CA MET A 132 11.96 -7.13 23.94
C MET A 132 13.50 -7.25 23.94
N CYS A 133 14.14 -7.05 22.80
CA CYS A 133 15.61 -7.08 22.67
C CYS A 133 16.29 -6.10 23.63
N GLU A 134 15.75 -4.88 23.78
CA GLU A 134 16.26 -3.92 24.77
C GLU A 134 16.22 -4.45 26.21
N LYS A 135 15.20 -5.21 26.58
CA LYS A 135 15.07 -5.82 27.90
C LYS A 135 16.02 -6.99 28.12
N LEU A 136 16.31 -7.70 27.04
CA LEU A 136 17.20 -8.87 27.03
C LEU A 136 18.66 -8.50 26.76
N ASN A 137 18.96 -7.22 26.52
CA ASN A 137 20.27 -6.74 26.08
C ASN A 137 20.78 -7.46 24.83
N VAL A 138 19.88 -7.64 23.84
CA VAL A 138 20.12 -8.28 22.53
C VAL A 138 20.07 -7.22 21.44
N ASN A 139 20.95 -7.33 20.44
CA ASN A 139 20.86 -6.46 19.26
C ASN A 139 19.71 -6.91 18.35
N VAL A 140 18.75 -6.02 18.12
CA VAL A 140 17.61 -6.31 17.22
C VAL A 140 18.03 -6.53 15.77
N GLU A 141 19.15 -5.95 15.33
CA GLU A 141 19.66 -6.17 13.97
C GLU A 141 20.05 -7.62 13.74
N ASP A 142 20.70 -8.28 14.71
CA ASP A 142 21.05 -9.70 14.63
C ASP A 142 19.80 -10.57 14.51
N VAL A 143 18.77 -10.27 15.31
CA VAL A 143 17.46 -10.96 15.24
C VAL A 143 16.81 -10.73 13.89
N SER A 144 16.79 -9.50 13.39
CA SER A 144 16.23 -9.13 12.09
C SER A 144 16.93 -9.83 10.93
N ILE A 145 18.27 -9.87 10.96
CA ILE A 145 19.08 -10.58 9.95
C ILE A 145 18.79 -12.08 10.02
N GLY A 146 18.86 -12.67 11.21
CA GLY A 146 18.61 -14.09 11.41
C GLY A 146 17.23 -14.53 10.91
N MET A 147 16.19 -13.76 11.23
CA MET A 147 14.84 -13.98 10.69
C MET A 147 14.79 -13.82 9.17
N GLY A 148 15.46 -12.80 8.64
CA GLY A 148 15.45 -12.45 7.22
C GLY A 148 16.15 -13.46 6.31
N LEU A 149 17.03 -14.32 6.85
CA LEU A 149 17.67 -15.43 6.14
C LEU A 149 16.69 -16.54 5.76
N ASP A 150 15.56 -16.66 6.49
CA ASP A 150 14.49 -17.56 6.06
C ASP A 150 13.73 -16.93 4.87
N ASN A 151 13.83 -17.60 3.70
CA ASN A 151 13.17 -17.13 2.46
C ASN A 151 11.65 -16.99 2.58
N ARG A 152 11.00 -17.69 3.50
CA ARG A 152 9.57 -17.57 3.78
C ARG A 152 9.23 -16.25 4.45
N ILE A 153 10.18 -15.65 5.17
CA ILE A 153 10.04 -14.37 5.87
C ILE A 153 10.61 -13.23 5.01
N GLY A 154 11.85 -13.36 4.55
CA GLY A 154 12.62 -12.38 3.81
C GLY A 154 12.97 -11.13 4.62
N GLY A 155 14.15 -10.57 4.43
CA GLY A 155 14.70 -9.47 5.25
C GLY A 155 14.08 -8.10 5.05
N ARG A 156 13.35 -7.87 3.94
CA ARG A 156 12.75 -6.56 3.67
C ARG A 156 11.65 -6.24 4.69
N PHE A 157 11.61 -4.97 5.16
CA PHE A 157 10.67 -4.45 6.15
C PHE A 157 10.80 -5.03 7.56
N LEU A 158 11.97 -5.58 7.91
CA LEU A 158 12.31 -6.03 9.26
C LEU A 158 13.29 -5.08 9.98
N ARG A 159 13.43 -3.84 9.54
CA ARG A 159 14.27 -2.85 10.24
C ARG A 159 13.45 -2.16 11.32
N ALA A 160 13.90 -2.27 12.58
CA ALA A 160 13.27 -1.58 13.69
C ALA A 160 13.48 -0.05 13.58
N GLY A 161 12.46 0.71 13.96
CA GLY A 161 12.48 2.16 13.87
C GLY A 161 11.43 2.83 14.76
N PRO A 162 11.18 4.14 14.57
CA PRO A 162 10.27 4.90 15.43
C PRO A 162 8.81 4.51 15.29
N ALA A 163 8.37 4.08 14.16
CA ALA A 163 7.05 3.57 13.76
C ALA A 163 6.97 3.62 12.23
N TYR A 164 5.99 2.95 11.62
CA TYR A 164 5.70 3.25 10.22
C TYR A 164 4.93 4.57 10.10
N GLY A 165 5.22 5.31 9.04
CA GLY A 165 4.61 6.59 8.71
C GLY A 165 4.48 6.77 7.20
N GLY A 166 4.74 7.99 6.73
CA GLY A 166 4.61 8.36 5.33
C GLY A 166 3.16 8.48 4.89
N SER A 167 2.96 8.67 3.59
CA SER A 167 1.64 8.92 3.00
C SER A 167 0.82 7.65 2.77
N CYS A 168 1.46 6.48 2.67
CA CYS A 168 0.80 5.24 2.25
C CYS A 168 0.32 4.37 3.41
N PHE A 169 1.22 3.90 4.29
CA PHE A 169 0.85 2.91 5.31
C PHE A 169 -0.27 3.36 6.25
N PRO A 170 -0.25 4.58 6.85
CA PRO A 170 -1.34 5.01 7.73
C PRO A 170 -2.68 5.13 7.01
N LYS A 171 -2.66 5.59 5.77
CA LYS A 171 -3.88 5.72 4.94
C LYS A 171 -4.43 4.35 4.55
N ASP A 172 -3.57 3.46 4.07
CA ASP A 172 -3.99 2.18 3.50
C ASP A 172 -4.42 1.17 4.57
N THR A 173 -3.77 1.17 5.74
CA THR A 173 -4.20 0.34 6.88
C THR A 173 -5.56 0.77 7.44
N LYS A 174 -5.87 2.08 7.43
CA LYS A 174 -7.21 2.57 7.79
C LYS A 174 -8.24 2.23 6.71
N ALA A 175 -7.89 2.38 5.43
CA ALA A 175 -8.80 2.13 4.32
C ALA A 175 -9.20 0.65 4.20
N ILE A 176 -8.29 -0.29 4.50
CA ILE A 176 -8.65 -1.72 4.51
C ILE A 176 -9.60 -2.05 5.68
N LEU A 177 -9.46 -1.39 6.84
CA LEU A 177 -10.41 -1.55 7.96
C LEU A 177 -11.79 -0.97 7.63
N ASP A 178 -11.84 0.21 6.97
CA ASP A 178 -13.11 0.78 6.49
C ASP A 178 -13.78 -0.16 5.49
N THR A 179 -13.01 -0.71 4.56
CA THR A 179 -13.50 -1.72 3.62
C THR A 179 -14.05 -2.94 4.35
N ALA A 180 -13.33 -3.50 5.32
CA ALA A 180 -13.76 -4.65 6.10
C ALA A 180 -15.09 -4.35 6.85
N SER A 181 -15.19 -3.18 7.47
CA SER A 181 -16.42 -2.74 8.16
C SER A 181 -17.61 -2.66 7.21
N ARG A 182 -17.44 -2.08 6.01
CA ARG A 182 -18.48 -2.01 4.98
C ARG A 182 -18.98 -3.38 4.53
N PHE A 183 -18.10 -4.38 4.53
CA PHE A 183 -18.43 -5.77 4.20
C PHE A 183 -18.69 -6.65 5.43
N LYS A 184 -18.89 -6.04 6.62
CA LYS A 184 -19.19 -6.74 7.88
C LYS A 184 -18.19 -7.84 8.22
N THR A 185 -16.91 -7.58 7.96
CA THR A 185 -15.78 -8.47 8.25
C THR A 185 -14.86 -7.80 9.24
N ASP A 186 -14.28 -8.55 10.17
CA ASP A 186 -13.32 -8.04 11.14
C ASP A 186 -11.87 -8.39 10.77
N LEU A 187 -10.97 -7.40 10.85
CA LEU A 187 -9.54 -7.55 10.65
C LEU A 187 -8.80 -7.22 11.96
N THR A 188 -8.94 -8.09 12.95
CA THR A 188 -8.40 -7.91 14.32
C THR A 188 -6.89 -7.70 14.31
N LEU A 189 -6.15 -8.44 13.48
CA LEU A 189 -4.70 -8.27 13.32
C LEU A 189 -4.34 -6.85 12.88
N ILE A 190 -5.01 -6.31 11.87
CA ILE A 190 -4.70 -4.98 11.34
C ILE A 190 -5.07 -3.88 12.35
N LYS A 191 -6.17 -4.05 13.09
CA LYS A 191 -6.50 -3.16 14.22
C LYS A 191 -5.38 -3.14 15.27
N SER A 192 -4.85 -4.31 15.61
CA SER A 192 -3.75 -4.43 16.58
C SER A 192 -2.47 -3.79 16.05
N VAL A 193 -2.15 -3.96 14.77
CA VAL A 193 -0.99 -3.32 14.11
C VAL A 193 -1.08 -1.80 14.19
N ILE A 194 -2.22 -1.20 13.86
CA ILE A 194 -2.41 0.26 13.95
C ILE A 194 -2.22 0.74 15.39
N LYS A 195 -2.87 0.08 16.34
CA LYS A 195 -2.76 0.42 17.78
C LYS A 195 -1.34 0.31 18.29
N SER A 196 -0.63 -0.76 17.93
CA SER A 196 0.77 -0.97 18.33
C SER A 196 1.67 0.11 17.73
N ASN A 197 1.50 0.47 16.46
CA ASN A 197 2.25 1.53 15.80
C ASN A 197 2.04 2.90 16.48
N GLU A 198 0.81 3.25 16.84
CA GLU A 198 0.49 4.48 17.59
C GLU A 198 1.13 4.47 18.99
N ASN A 199 1.10 3.33 19.67
CA ASN A 199 1.72 3.18 21.00
C ASN A 199 3.25 3.29 20.91
N ARG A 200 3.88 2.82 19.82
CA ARG A 200 5.32 2.95 19.59
C ARG A 200 5.75 4.42 19.60
N SER A 201 5.06 5.28 18.86
CA SER A 201 5.35 6.72 18.83
C SER A 201 5.25 7.36 20.21
N LYS A 202 4.21 7.02 20.98
CA LYS A 202 4.03 7.50 22.35
C LYS A 202 5.14 7.00 23.28
N LEU A 203 5.56 5.73 23.15
CA LEU A 203 6.65 5.15 23.93
C LEU A 203 7.95 5.90 23.69
N LEU A 204 8.31 6.17 22.45
CA LEU A 204 9.52 6.90 22.10
C LEU A 204 9.50 8.34 22.63
N THR A 205 8.37 9.02 22.51
CA THR A 205 8.19 10.35 23.12
C THR A 205 8.44 10.31 24.62
N LYS A 206 7.87 9.35 25.34
CA LYS A 206 8.11 9.18 26.79
C LYS A 206 9.59 8.90 27.10
N ARG A 207 10.29 8.12 26.26
CA ARG A 207 11.73 7.86 26.41
C ARG A 207 12.56 9.14 26.28
N ILE A 208 12.29 9.95 25.27
CA ILE A 208 12.96 11.24 25.06
C ILE A 208 12.75 12.14 26.27
N ILE A 209 11.53 12.27 26.76
CA ILE A 209 11.21 13.07 27.96
C ILE A 209 12.01 12.57 29.17
N LYS A 210 12.07 11.25 29.39
CA LYS A 210 12.81 10.64 30.49
C LYS A 210 14.31 10.90 30.38
N ILE A 211 14.92 10.77 29.20
CA ILE A 211 16.34 11.05 28.94
C ILE A 211 16.66 12.52 29.26
N LEU A 212 15.74 13.42 28.99
CA LEU A 212 15.89 14.85 29.28
C LEU A 212 15.54 15.23 30.75
N ASN A 213 15.28 14.22 31.61
CA ASN A 213 14.90 14.40 33.01
C ASN A 213 13.72 15.39 33.17
N ASN A 214 12.72 15.29 32.28
CA ASN A 214 11.56 16.19 32.17
C ASN A 214 11.91 17.68 31.93
N LYS A 215 13.16 18.02 31.65
CA LYS A 215 13.62 19.40 31.37
C LYS A 215 13.58 19.67 29.88
N LEU A 216 12.38 19.95 29.32
CA LEU A 216 12.18 20.12 27.87
C LEU A 216 12.46 21.55 27.39
N LYS A 217 12.31 22.56 28.24
CA LYS A 217 12.44 23.97 27.88
C LYS A 217 13.86 24.26 27.35
N ASN A 218 13.96 24.93 26.21
CA ASN A 218 15.20 25.30 25.52
C ASN A 218 16.10 24.13 25.09
N LYS A 219 15.55 22.87 24.98
CA LYS A 219 16.28 21.75 24.43
C LYS A 219 16.05 21.65 22.92
N LYS A 220 17.14 21.43 22.19
CA LYS A 220 17.10 21.10 20.75
C LYS A 220 17.19 19.57 20.59
N ILE A 221 16.28 19.00 19.84
CA ILE A 221 16.26 17.55 19.52
C ILE A 221 16.45 17.45 18.02
N CYS A 222 17.43 16.69 17.58
CA CYS A 222 17.67 16.43 16.18
C CYS A 222 17.22 15.02 15.85
N PHE A 223 16.41 14.88 14.79
CA PHE A 223 16.00 13.58 14.24
C PHE A 223 16.76 13.35 12.94
N PHE A 224 17.54 12.28 12.90
CA PHE A 224 18.16 11.83 11.66
C PHE A 224 17.20 10.86 10.96
N ARG A 225 16.77 11.21 9.76
CA ARG A 225 16.02 10.29 8.90
C ARG A 225 17.02 9.43 8.13
N SER A 226 17.12 8.14 8.45
CA SER A 226 17.75 7.19 7.53
C SER A 226 16.72 6.81 6.46
N ASN A 227 17.08 6.93 5.19
CA ASN A 227 16.26 6.34 4.13
C ASN A 227 16.18 4.82 4.37
N ILE A 228 14.95 4.34 4.47
CA ILE A 228 14.64 2.92 4.62
C ILE A 228 14.64 2.28 3.25
#